data_6744c56dc04d089b2426db6846cde66e
#
_entry.id   6744c56dc04d089b2426db6846cde66e
#
_cell.length_a   1.000
_cell.length_b   1.000
_cell.length_c   1.000
_cell.angle_alpha   90.00
_cell.angle_beta   90.00
_cell.angle_gamma   90.00
#
_symmetry.space_group_name_H-M   'P 1'
#
loop_
_entity.id
_entity.type
_entity.pdbx_description
1 polymer ?
#
loop_
_entity_poly.entity_id
_entity_poly.type
_entity_poly.pdbx_seq_one_letter_code
_entity_poly.pdbx_strand_id
1 'polypeptide(L)'
;MTPATVWPARGRHAPGDAEDVLRRSLQQRKDSQAIDDFMELPEDETGPAERVFEARWRVGDDVTVRARLSLKPGVGEGAGQEWLLVAEAEQPWDHAWPSPTGLFWPQEPDTAWDEDAGTRLIPAEINPLPKDDKEIRRLLRNTVRGGWHIHVVVHEAMSTDDRGRTPLARWLPPGLRHRVVEHHAAPQQLRGLNWALRDSGVQVPRGGAVVLPGVPAPDGYDAQDFSVRAVFLDGSEPADLVDAVTRFAALPRPLPDGAEDALTALREDWHLLTLQEELERQRGLVAMYAEALEAMTKSRDLYREAAESAHEALAAYQASAEAAPARPQPSDPPAASPLQQLTRTFERFKVKRPATAPADEGTADRRVTSEQ
;
A
#
# COMPACT_ATOMS: atom_id res chain seq x y z
N MET A 1 -11.06 -6.93 3.04
CA MET A 1 -12.00 -6.08 2.27
C MET A 1 -11.37 -4.70 2.15
N THR A 2 -11.34 -4.13 0.96
CA THR A 2 -10.86 -2.74 0.78
C THR A 2 -11.73 -1.83 1.63
N PRO A 3 -11.16 -1.02 2.54
CA PRO A 3 -11.92 0.02 3.20
C PRO A 3 -12.53 0.94 2.15
N ALA A 4 -13.79 1.33 2.33
CA ALA A 4 -14.46 2.26 1.42
C ALA A 4 -13.74 3.62 1.31
N THR A 5 -12.80 3.90 2.23
CA THR A 5 -11.97 5.11 2.31
C THR A 5 -10.73 5.06 1.42
N VAL A 6 -10.38 3.89 0.83
CA VAL A 6 -9.11 3.69 0.12
C VAL A 6 -9.30 3.70 -1.40
N TRP A 7 -8.42 4.41 -2.08
CA TRP A 7 -8.36 4.49 -3.53
C TRP A 7 -6.98 4.06 -4.05
N PRO A 8 -6.81 2.83 -4.53
CA PRO A 8 -5.55 2.33 -5.07
C PRO A 8 -5.50 2.46 -6.58
N ALA A 9 -4.31 2.73 -7.12
CA ALA A 9 -4.01 2.65 -8.54
C ALA A 9 -2.55 2.25 -8.77
N ARG A 10 -2.27 1.68 -9.93
CA ARG A 10 -0.92 1.46 -10.41
C ARG A 10 -0.86 1.67 -11.92
N GLY A 11 0.30 1.97 -12.41
CA GLY A 11 0.52 2.11 -13.83
C GLY A 11 2.00 2.11 -14.16
N ARG A 12 2.30 2.54 -15.36
CA ARG A 12 3.64 2.63 -15.88
C ARG A 12 3.79 3.94 -16.66
N HIS A 13 4.87 4.62 -16.39
CA HIS A 13 5.28 5.78 -17.19
C HIS A 13 6.23 5.33 -18.30
N ALA A 14 6.05 5.85 -19.51
CA ALA A 14 6.97 5.61 -20.61
C ALA A 14 8.41 6.04 -20.25
N PRO A 15 9.44 5.51 -20.93
CA PRO A 15 10.82 5.93 -20.66
C PRO A 15 10.97 7.44 -20.75
N GLY A 16 11.48 8.06 -19.68
CA GLY A 16 11.62 9.52 -19.56
C GLY A 16 11.67 9.94 -18.09
N ASP A 17 11.63 11.23 -17.86
CA ASP A 17 11.78 11.83 -16.54
C ASP A 17 10.45 11.86 -15.77
N ALA A 18 9.91 10.69 -15.40
CA ALA A 18 8.66 10.60 -14.65
C ALA A 18 8.68 11.41 -13.34
N GLU A 19 9.83 11.46 -12.68
CA GLU A 19 10.03 12.26 -11.48
C GLU A 19 9.83 13.75 -11.74
N ASP A 20 10.41 14.28 -12.82
CA ASP A 20 10.27 15.68 -13.19
C ASP A 20 8.85 16.02 -13.67
N VAL A 21 8.17 15.05 -14.28
CA VAL A 21 6.75 15.18 -14.65
C VAL A 21 5.91 15.29 -13.38
N LEU A 22 6.13 14.40 -12.39
CA LEU A 22 5.43 14.42 -11.10
C LEU A 22 5.67 15.71 -10.34
N ARG A 23 6.93 16.15 -10.18
CA ARG A 23 7.27 17.40 -9.49
C ARG A 23 6.56 18.59 -10.11
N ARG A 24 6.60 18.71 -11.44
CA ARG A 24 5.93 19.81 -12.14
C ARG A 24 4.41 19.75 -12.00
N SER A 25 3.82 18.55 -12.14
CA SER A 25 2.39 18.36 -12.00
C SER A 25 1.92 18.70 -10.58
N LEU A 26 2.57 18.16 -9.56
CA LEU A 26 2.22 18.41 -8.15
C LEU A 26 2.43 19.90 -7.79
N GLN A 27 3.50 20.53 -8.26
CA GLN A 27 3.70 21.97 -8.04
C GLN A 27 2.58 22.79 -8.69
N GLN A 28 2.19 22.47 -9.91
CA GLN A 28 1.09 23.15 -10.61
C GLN A 28 -0.25 22.95 -9.85
N ARG A 29 -0.49 21.73 -9.30
CA ARG A 29 -1.68 21.45 -8.50
C ARG A 29 -1.68 22.22 -7.19
N LYS A 30 -0.54 22.37 -6.54
CA LYS A 30 -0.37 23.20 -5.35
C LYS A 30 -0.62 24.69 -5.65
N ASP A 31 -0.03 25.20 -6.72
CA ASP A 31 -0.20 26.60 -7.14
C ASP A 31 -1.65 26.93 -7.50
N SER A 32 -2.38 25.97 -8.07
CA SER A 32 -3.81 26.09 -8.39
C SER A 32 -4.73 25.76 -7.20
N GLN A 33 -4.17 25.43 -6.03
CA GLN A 33 -4.91 25.03 -4.83
C GLN A 33 -5.78 23.76 -5.02
N ALA A 34 -5.44 22.91 -6.00
CA ALA A 34 -6.06 21.62 -6.18
C ALA A 34 -5.55 20.57 -5.16
N ILE A 35 -4.35 20.80 -4.61
CA ILE A 35 -3.80 20.09 -3.45
C ILE A 35 -3.33 21.12 -2.42
N ASP A 36 -3.37 20.74 -1.13
CA ASP A 36 -2.92 21.62 -0.05
C ASP A 36 -1.39 21.69 -0.02
N ASP A 37 -0.73 20.53 -0.12
CA ASP A 37 0.72 20.41 -0.13
C ASP A 37 1.19 19.07 -0.69
N PHE A 38 2.47 18.99 -1.05
CA PHE A 38 3.15 17.76 -1.43
C PHE A 38 4.60 17.75 -0.95
N MET A 39 5.17 16.56 -0.85
CA MET A 39 6.57 16.33 -0.47
C MET A 39 7.14 15.18 -1.30
N GLU A 40 8.39 15.32 -1.73
CA GLU A 40 9.21 14.23 -2.22
C GLU A 40 10.09 13.75 -1.06
N LEU A 41 10.04 12.47 -0.75
CA LEU A 41 10.87 11.91 0.31
C LEU A 41 12.32 11.73 -0.15
N PRO A 42 13.29 11.90 0.75
CA PRO A 42 14.70 11.64 0.44
C PRO A 42 14.90 10.18 0.06
N GLU A 43 15.88 9.93 -0.82
CA GLU A 43 16.27 8.56 -1.17
C GLU A 43 16.79 7.82 0.05
N ASP A 44 16.35 6.58 0.22
CA ASP A 44 16.90 5.70 1.22
C ASP A 44 18.26 5.16 0.68
N GLU A 45 19.38 5.54 1.31
CA GLU A 45 20.73 5.16 0.85
C GLU A 45 20.97 3.63 0.87
N THR A 46 20.12 2.87 1.55
CA THR A 46 20.24 1.43 1.75
C THR A 46 19.18 0.60 1.04
N GLY A 47 18.15 1.26 0.47
CA GLY A 47 17.01 0.63 -0.18
C GLY A 47 17.12 0.55 -1.70
N PRO A 48 16.16 -0.10 -2.37
CA PRO A 48 16.03 0.00 -3.81
C PRO A 48 15.79 1.48 -4.19
N ALA A 49 16.28 1.89 -5.36
CA ALA A 49 16.09 3.26 -5.88
C ALA A 49 14.60 3.54 -6.15
N GLU A 50 13.83 3.73 -5.09
CA GLU A 50 12.41 4.03 -5.13
C GLU A 50 12.21 5.50 -4.78
N ARG A 51 11.50 6.23 -5.64
CA ARG A 51 11.10 7.61 -5.38
C ARG A 51 9.69 7.63 -4.79
N VAL A 52 9.51 8.37 -3.73
CA VAL A 52 8.22 8.47 -3.05
C VAL A 52 7.76 9.91 -3.00
N PHE A 53 6.51 10.13 -3.39
CA PHE A 53 5.84 11.42 -3.34
C PHE A 53 4.61 11.30 -2.44
N GLU A 54 4.48 12.20 -1.48
CA GLU A 54 3.30 12.34 -0.64
C GLU A 54 2.56 13.61 -1.03
N ALA A 55 1.23 13.56 -1.07
CA ALA A 55 0.39 14.72 -1.31
C ALA A 55 -0.85 14.67 -0.41
N ARG A 56 -1.33 15.87 -0.02
CA ARG A 56 -2.53 16.06 0.78
C ARG A 56 -3.42 17.09 0.14
N TRP A 57 -4.73 16.84 0.16
CA TRP A 57 -5.75 17.77 -0.29
C TRP A 57 -7.05 17.57 0.46
N ARG A 58 -7.99 18.50 0.27
CA ARG A 58 -9.34 18.42 0.81
C ARG A 58 -10.36 18.31 -0.31
N VAL A 59 -11.43 17.55 -0.05
CA VAL A 59 -12.54 17.33 -0.97
C VAL A 59 -13.87 17.46 -0.25
N GLY A 60 -14.94 17.75 -0.99
CA GLY A 60 -16.29 17.90 -0.42
C GLY A 60 -16.35 18.91 0.72
N ASP A 61 -17.00 18.53 1.81
CA ASP A 61 -17.18 19.35 3.02
C ASP A 61 -15.96 19.21 3.98
N ASP A 62 -14.76 19.50 3.48
CA ASP A 62 -13.52 19.55 4.26
C ASP A 62 -12.93 18.16 4.64
N VAL A 63 -13.21 17.13 3.84
CA VAL A 63 -12.64 15.78 4.03
C VAL A 63 -11.19 15.75 3.60
N THR A 64 -10.28 15.40 4.51
CA THR A 64 -8.85 15.28 4.20
C THR A 64 -8.58 13.98 3.46
N VAL A 65 -7.78 14.09 2.39
CA VAL A 65 -7.22 12.95 1.65
C VAL A 65 -5.70 13.01 1.75
N ARG A 66 -5.10 11.88 2.09
CA ARG A 66 -3.66 11.64 2.07
C ARG A 66 -3.35 10.64 0.97
N ALA A 67 -2.30 10.89 0.20
CA ALA A 67 -1.89 9.97 -0.86
C ALA A 67 -0.38 9.83 -0.92
N ARG A 68 0.06 8.62 -1.25
CA ARG A 68 1.45 8.26 -1.44
C ARG A 68 1.61 7.55 -2.78
N LEU A 69 2.49 8.09 -3.60
CA LEU A 69 2.89 7.49 -4.87
C LEU A 69 4.34 7.03 -4.74
N SER A 70 4.58 5.76 -5.01
CA SER A 70 5.92 5.22 -5.16
C SER A 70 6.23 4.95 -6.63
N LEU A 71 7.43 5.33 -7.06
CA LEU A 71 7.93 5.22 -8.41
C LEU A 71 9.17 4.32 -8.40
N LYS A 72 9.10 3.19 -9.10
CA LYS A 72 10.18 2.20 -9.19
C LYS A 72 10.80 2.22 -10.57
N PRO A 73 12.14 2.12 -10.68
CA PRO A 73 12.78 1.99 -11.97
C PRO A 73 12.31 0.70 -12.66
N GLY A 74 11.99 0.79 -13.93
CA GLY A 74 11.65 -0.38 -14.74
C GLY A 74 12.84 -1.31 -14.91
N VAL A 75 12.57 -2.61 -15.00
CA VAL A 75 13.59 -3.64 -15.19
C VAL A 75 13.86 -3.83 -16.69
N GLY A 76 15.02 -3.41 -17.18
CA GLY A 76 15.50 -3.60 -18.54
C GLY A 76 15.69 -2.29 -19.32
N GLU A 77 16.45 -2.38 -20.43
CA GLU A 77 16.77 -1.25 -21.30
C GLU A 77 15.50 -0.75 -22.00
N GLY A 78 15.13 0.52 -21.82
CA GLY A 78 13.88 1.09 -22.32
C GLY A 78 12.63 0.70 -21.55
N ALA A 79 12.75 0.04 -20.39
CA ALA A 79 11.63 -0.19 -19.50
C ALA A 79 11.19 1.14 -18.87
N GLY A 80 9.90 1.49 -18.98
CA GLY A 80 9.33 2.64 -18.28
C GLY A 80 9.36 2.44 -16.75
N GLN A 81 9.10 3.51 -16.01
CA GLN A 81 9.02 3.45 -14.55
C GLN A 81 7.64 2.94 -14.12
N GLU A 82 7.61 1.97 -13.22
CA GLU A 82 6.36 1.50 -12.62
C GLU A 82 6.00 2.36 -11.42
N TRP A 83 4.73 2.73 -11.31
CA TRP A 83 4.25 3.51 -10.19
C TRP A 83 3.08 2.82 -9.47
N LEU A 84 3.01 3.05 -8.18
CA LEU A 84 1.97 2.59 -7.29
C LEU A 84 1.46 3.78 -6.49
N LEU A 85 0.15 4.03 -6.54
CA LEU A 85 -0.51 5.11 -5.84
C LEU A 85 -1.58 4.55 -4.90
N VAL A 86 -1.52 4.95 -3.64
CA VAL A 86 -2.57 4.69 -2.66
C VAL A 86 -3.00 6.01 -2.05
N ALA A 87 -4.30 6.28 -2.07
CA ALA A 87 -4.89 7.41 -1.37
C ALA A 87 -5.89 6.91 -0.32
N GLU A 88 -5.95 7.60 0.82
CA GLU A 88 -6.89 7.34 1.89
C GLU A 88 -7.58 8.63 2.30
N ALA A 89 -8.91 8.59 2.36
CA ALA A 89 -9.75 9.67 2.83
C ALA A 89 -10.25 9.40 4.25
N GLU A 90 -10.55 10.44 5.01
CA GLU A 90 -11.15 10.34 6.36
C GLU A 90 -12.58 9.76 6.33
N GLN A 91 -13.23 9.80 5.18
CA GLN A 91 -14.59 9.30 4.96
C GLN A 91 -14.65 8.36 3.75
N PRO A 92 -15.74 7.58 3.58
CA PRO A 92 -15.94 6.76 2.39
C PRO A 92 -15.79 7.56 1.10
N TRP A 93 -15.11 6.98 0.12
CA TRP A 93 -14.76 7.65 -1.13
C TRP A 93 -16.00 7.99 -1.94
N ASP A 94 -16.19 9.27 -2.25
CA ASP A 94 -17.19 9.71 -3.20
C ASP A 94 -16.61 9.74 -4.63
N HIS A 95 -17.27 9.08 -5.55
CA HIS A 95 -16.84 9.04 -6.95
C HIS A 95 -16.90 10.41 -7.65
N ALA A 96 -17.62 11.39 -7.08
CA ALA A 96 -17.62 12.77 -7.55
C ALA A 96 -16.30 13.51 -7.24
N TRP A 97 -15.51 13.01 -6.32
CA TRP A 97 -14.22 13.61 -6.00
C TRP A 97 -13.18 13.39 -7.12
N PRO A 98 -12.19 14.29 -7.23
CA PRO A 98 -11.11 14.12 -8.19
C PRO A 98 -10.40 12.78 -8.04
N SER A 99 -10.02 12.16 -9.16
CA SER A 99 -9.18 10.98 -9.14
C SER A 99 -7.77 11.33 -8.62
N PRO A 100 -7.25 10.61 -7.60
CA PRO A 100 -5.87 10.79 -7.17
C PRO A 100 -4.85 10.69 -8.31
N THR A 101 -5.03 9.74 -9.23
CA THR A 101 -4.16 9.63 -10.41
C THR A 101 -4.16 10.92 -11.23
N GLY A 102 -5.33 11.54 -11.43
CA GLY A 102 -5.43 12.80 -12.18
C GLY A 102 -4.88 14.02 -11.43
N LEU A 103 -4.61 13.91 -10.12
CA LEU A 103 -3.93 14.95 -9.34
C LEU A 103 -2.41 14.81 -9.42
N PHE A 104 -1.88 13.57 -9.41
CA PHE A 104 -0.45 13.32 -9.50
C PHE A 104 0.09 13.53 -10.93
N TRP A 105 -0.63 13.01 -11.94
CA TRP A 105 -0.17 13.01 -13.31
C TRP A 105 -0.86 14.11 -14.16
N PRO A 106 -0.17 14.70 -15.13
CA PRO A 106 -0.78 15.64 -16.05
C PRO A 106 -1.80 14.94 -16.95
N GLN A 107 -2.87 15.63 -17.29
CA GLN A 107 -3.92 15.11 -18.19
C GLN A 107 -3.68 15.51 -19.66
N GLU A 108 -2.43 15.57 -20.07
CA GLU A 108 -2.07 15.92 -21.44
C GLU A 108 -2.15 14.69 -22.35
N PRO A 109 -2.65 14.83 -23.59
CA PRO A 109 -2.92 13.68 -24.47
C PRO A 109 -1.71 12.84 -24.85
N ASP A 110 -0.50 13.41 -24.77
CA ASP A 110 0.75 12.75 -25.20
C ASP A 110 1.54 12.14 -24.03
N THR A 111 0.96 12.09 -22.85
CA THR A 111 1.64 11.57 -21.65
C THR A 111 1.26 10.12 -21.43
N ALA A 112 2.17 9.18 -21.70
CA ALA A 112 1.95 7.73 -21.51
C ALA A 112 2.23 7.27 -20.07
N TRP A 113 1.59 7.91 -19.09
CA TRP A 113 1.80 7.66 -17.66
C TRP A 113 0.78 6.71 -17.04
N ASP A 114 -0.35 6.49 -17.70
CA ASP A 114 -1.49 5.74 -17.21
C ASP A 114 -1.60 4.32 -17.79
N GLU A 115 -0.57 3.89 -18.53
CA GLU A 115 -0.51 2.52 -19.04
C GLU A 115 -0.47 1.52 -17.89
N ASP A 116 -1.37 0.52 -17.89
CA ASP A 116 -1.32 -0.57 -16.92
C ASP A 116 -0.05 -1.40 -17.07
N ALA A 117 0.73 -1.50 -15.99
CA ALA A 117 2.04 -2.14 -15.99
C ALA A 117 2.04 -3.60 -16.46
N GLY A 118 0.93 -4.34 -16.21
CA GLY A 118 0.82 -5.76 -16.54
C GLY A 118 0.29 -6.05 -17.92
N THR A 119 -0.65 -5.23 -18.41
CA THR A 119 -1.42 -5.49 -19.63
C THR A 119 -1.12 -4.51 -20.76
N ARG A 120 -0.47 -3.39 -20.47
CA ARG A 120 -0.24 -2.26 -21.36
C ARG A 120 -1.54 -1.64 -21.91
N LEU A 121 -2.61 -1.73 -21.14
CA LEU A 121 -3.87 -1.10 -21.46
C LEU A 121 -3.88 0.31 -20.87
N ILE A 122 -4.49 1.24 -21.58
CA ILE A 122 -4.55 2.64 -21.16
C ILE A 122 -5.90 2.87 -20.49
N PRO A 123 -5.95 3.17 -19.17
CA PRO A 123 -7.14 3.65 -18.53
C PRO A 123 -7.63 4.95 -19.17
N ALA A 124 -8.92 5.20 -19.09
CA ALA A 124 -9.58 6.37 -19.66
C ALA A 124 -9.58 6.46 -21.20
N GLU A 125 -9.04 5.47 -21.90
CA GLU A 125 -9.07 5.38 -23.37
C GLU A 125 -9.73 4.09 -23.85
N ILE A 126 -10.06 4.08 -25.16
CA ILE A 126 -10.61 2.89 -25.85
C ILE A 126 -9.47 1.94 -26.21
N ASN A 127 -9.50 0.74 -25.66
CA ASN A 127 -8.55 -0.33 -25.95
C ASN A 127 -9.20 -1.35 -26.90
N PRO A 128 -8.84 -1.39 -28.20
CA PRO A 128 -9.39 -2.36 -29.13
C PRO A 128 -8.92 -3.78 -28.76
N LEU A 129 -9.82 -4.76 -28.80
CA LEU A 129 -9.46 -6.15 -28.58
C LEU A 129 -8.58 -6.69 -29.72
N PRO A 130 -7.64 -7.59 -29.40
CA PRO A 130 -6.81 -8.28 -30.41
C PRO A 130 -7.67 -8.99 -31.46
N LYS A 131 -7.11 -9.22 -32.66
CA LYS A 131 -7.83 -9.93 -33.75
C LYS A 131 -7.95 -11.42 -33.52
N ASP A 132 -7.01 -12.03 -32.81
CA ASP A 132 -6.94 -13.47 -32.55
C ASP A 132 -7.71 -13.86 -31.29
N ASP A 133 -8.58 -14.86 -31.38
CA ASP A 133 -9.41 -15.33 -30.27
C ASP A 133 -8.58 -15.85 -29.07
N LYS A 134 -7.39 -16.41 -29.30
CA LYS A 134 -6.51 -16.87 -28.21
C LYS A 134 -5.89 -15.69 -27.48
N GLU A 135 -5.53 -14.65 -28.20
CA GLU A 135 -5.03 -13.40 -27.62
C GLU A 135 -6.11 -12.69 -26.83
N ILE A 136 -7.35 -12.60 -27.35
CA ILE A 136 -8.51 -12.09 -26.59
C ILE A 136 -8.65 -12.85 -25.27
N ARG A 137 -8.65 -14.18 -25.32
CA ARG A 137 -8.80 -15.02 -24.13
C ARG A 137 -7.65 -14.80 -23.13
N ARG A 138 -6.41 -14.69 -23.61
CA ARG A 138 -5.25 -14.42 -22.76
C ARG A 138 -5.35 -13.04 -22.11
N LEU A 139 -5.68 -12.02 -22.90
CA LEU A 139 -5.84 -10.65 -22.42
C LEU A 139 -6.89 -10.60 -21.31
N LEU A 140 -8.14 -11.01 -21.58
CA LEU A 140 -9.24 -10.94 -20.64
C LEU A 140 -9.01 -11.76 -19.37
N ARG A 141 -8.30 -12.90 -19.47
CA ARG A 141 -7.91 -13.68 -18.30
C ARG A 141 -6.89 -12.96 -17.42
N ASN A 142 -5.97 -12.23 -18.02
CA ASN A 142 -4.95 -11.48 -17.29
C ASN A 142 -5.55 -10.23 -16.64
N THR A 143 -6.43 -9.53 -17.36
CA THR A 143 -7.03 -8.28 -16.86
C THR A 143 -7.84 -8.49 -15.60
N VAL A 144 -8.65 -9.55 -15.53
CA VAL A 144 -9.51 -9.79 -14.34
C VAL A 144 -8.74 -10.22 -13.09
N ARG A 145 -7.47 -10.62 -13.21
CA ARG A 145 -6.65 -11.07 -12.07
C ARG A 145 -5.98 -9.95 -11.30
N GLY A 146 -5.79 -8.80 -11.92
CA GLY A 146 -5.00 -7.73 -11.34
C GLY A 146 -5.68 -6.99 -10.18
N GLY A 147 -7.00 -6.87 -10.20
CA GLY A 147 -7.78 -6.18 -9.15
C GLY A 147 -7.60 -4.66 -9.05
N TRP A 148 -6.70 -4.09 -9.87
CA TRP A 148 -6.38 -2.66 -9.84
C TRP A 148 -7.39 -1.79 -10.57
N HIS A 149 -7.91 -2.30 -11.68
CA HIS A 149 -8.84 -1.60 -12.56
C HIS A 149 -10.20 -2.27 -12.61
N ILE A 150 -11.20 -1.53 -13.02
CA ILE A 150 -12.52 -2.02 -13.40
C ILE A 150 -12.50 -2.20 -14.92
N HIS A 151 -12.68 -3.42 -15.37
CA HIS A 151 -12.65 -3.72 -16.80
C HIS A 151 -14.07 -3.77 -17.36
N VAL A 152 -14.32 -2.99 -18.39
CA VAL A 152 -15.57 -2.94 -19.12
C VAL A 152 -15.33 -3.44 -20.54
N VAL A 153 -16.16 -4.34 -21.02
CA VAL A 153 -16.11 -4.82 -22.41
C VAL A 153 -17.32 -4.33 -23.15
N VAL A 154 -17.10 -3.53 -24.17
CA VAL A 154 -18.14 -2.97 -25.06
C VAL A 154 -18.08 -3.70 -26.40
N HIS A 155 -19.20 -4.23 -26.85
CA HIS A 155 -19.34 -4.75 -28.22
C HIS A 155 -19.88 -3.64 -29.12
N GLU A 156 -19.08 -3.22 -30.08
CA GLU A 156 -19.49 -2.24 -31.06
C GLU A 156 -20.72 -2.72 -31.85
N ALA A 157 -21.80 -1.95 -31.77
CA ALA A 157 -22.87 -2.12 -32.73
C ALA A 157 -22.36 -1.70 -34.12
N MET A 158 -23.00 -2.20 -35.18
CA MET A 158 -22.61 -1.90 -36.57
C MET A 158 -22.75 -0.41 -36.96
N SER A 159 -22.99 0.45 -36.02
CA SER A 159 -23.13 1.90 -36.19
C SER A 159 -21.77 2.57 -36.11
N THR A 160 -21.41 3.29 -37.14
CA THR A 160 -20.21 4.14 -37.23
C THR A 160 -20.42 5.50 -36.53
N ASP A 161 -21.30 5.57 -35.55
CA ASP A 161 -21.60 6.80 -34.83
C ASP A 161 -20.35 7.31 -34.08
N ASP A 162 -20.08 8.59 -34.17
CA ASP A 162 -18.93 9.24 -33.48
C ASP A 162 -18.94 9.06 -31.96
N ARG A 163 -20.08 8.72 -31.39
CA ARG A 163 -20.25 8.45 -29.95
C ARG A 163 -19.57 7.18 -29.49
N GLY A 164 -19.56 6.13 -30.32
CA GLY A 164 -18.80 4.91 -30.03
C GLY A 164 -17.29 5.12 -30.06
N ARG A 165 -16.82 6.29 -30.46
CA ARG A 165 -15.42 6.71 -30.46
C ARG A 165 -15.05 7.60 -29.26
N THR A 166 -16.03 7.96 -28.43
CA THR A 166 -15.78 8.75 -27.24
C THR A 166 -15.53 7.80 -26.08
N PRO A 167 -14.35 7.83 -25.42
CA PRO A 167 -14.08 6.98 -24.29
C PRO A 167 -15.11 7.12 -23.17
N LEU A 168 -15.49 6.01 -22.56
CA LEU A 168 -16.43 5.98 -21.42
C LEU A 168 -15.98 6.90 -20.28
N ALA A 169 -14.69 7.06 -20.10
CA ALA A 169 -14.09 7.94 -19.09
C ALA A 169 -14.61 9.38 -19.13
N ARG A 170 -15.06 9.88 -20.29
CA ARG A 170 -15.66 11.22 -20.40
C ARG A 170 -17.00 11.35 -19.71
N TRP A 171 -17.71 10.24 -19.55
CA TRP A 171 -19.04 10.17 -18.94
C TRP A 171 -18.99 9.72 -17.48
N LEU A 172 -17.87 9.11 -17.08
CA LEU A 172 -17.69 8.62 -15.71
C LEU A 172 -17.48 9.77 -14.71
N PRO A 173 -17.93 9.59 -13.48
CA PRO A 173 -17.55 10.45 -12.37
C PRO A 173 -16.01 10.60 -12.28
N PRO A 174 -15.50 11.77 -11.88
CA PRO A 174 -14.05 12.04 -11.87
C PRO A 174 -13.22 10.98 -11.14
N GLY A 175 -13.70 10.48 -10.00
CA GLY A 175 -13.00 9.46 -9.21
C GLY A 175 -12.90 8.08 -9.87
N LEU A 176 -13.67 7.81 -10.93
CA LEU A 176 -13.64 6.53 -11.65
C LEU A 176 -12.86 6.59 -12.97
N ARG A 177 -12.57 7.77 -13.50
CA ARG A 177 -11.99 7.93 -14.85
C ARG A 177 -10.72 7.13 -15.06
N HIS A 178 -9.81 7.12 -14.10
CA HIS A 178 -8.52 6.43 -14.17
C HIS A 178 -8.54 5.03 -13.52
N ARG A 179 -9.72 4.54 -13.12
CA ARG A 179 -9.92 3.19 -12.59
C ARG A 179 -10.59 2.25 -13.58
N VAL A 180 -11.12 2.78 -14.68
CA VAL A 180 -11.87 2.01 -15.67
C VAL A 180 -11.04 1.84 -16.92
N VAL A 181 -10.89 0.58 -17.34
CA VAL A 181 -10.27 0.19 -18.60
C VAL A 181 -11.35 -0.33 -19.54
N GLU A 182 -11.55 0.37 -20.64
CA GLU A 182 -12.57 0.07 -21.63
C GLU A 182 -12.00 -0.76 -22.77
N HIS A 183 -12.58 -1.94 -23.02
CA HIS A 183 -12.22 -2.83 -24.11
C HIS A 183 -13.29 -2.80 -25.19
N HIS A 184 -12.93 -2.53 -26.45
CA HIS A 184 -13.84 -2.55 -27.58
C HIS A 184 -13.68 -3.80 -28.43
N ALA A 185 -14.79 -4.53 -28.55
CA ALA A 185 -14.91 -5.66 -29.45
C ALA A 185 -15.57 -5.22 -30.76
N ALA A 186 -14.90 -5.44 -31.87
CA ALA A 186 -15.46 -5.21 -33.21
C ALA A 186 -16.67 -6.12 -33.47
N PRO A 187 -17.61 -5.74 -34.36
CA PRO A 187 -18.84 -6.50 -34.62
C PRO A 187 -18.67 -8.00 -34.89
N GLN A 188 -17.58 -8.39 -35.55
CA GLN A 188 -17.29 -9.79 -35.88
C GLN A 188 -16.69 -10.57 -34.72
N GLN A 189 -16.22 -9.92 -33.64
CA GLN A 189 -15.53 -10.57 -32.51
C GLN A 189 -16.47 -11.15 -31.46
N LEU A 190 -17.79 -10.86 -31.51
CA LEU A 190 -18.75 -11.24 -30.46
C LEU A 190 -18.69 -12.72 -30.07
N ARG A 191 -18.54 -13.62 -31.05
CA ARG A 191 -18.50 -15.06 -30.81
C ARG A 191 -17.21 -15.47 -30.07
N GLY A 192 -16.06 -14.99 -30.53
CA GLY A 192 -14.77 -15.25 -29.90
C GLY A 192 -14.70 -14.65 -28.50
N LEU A 193 -15.22 -13.44 -28.34
CA LEU A 193 -15.33 -12.73 -27.07
C LEU A 193 -16.16 -13.53 -26.04
N ASN A 194 -17.39 -13.90 -26.38
CA ASN A 194 -18.25 -14.66 -25.48
C ASN A 194 -17.71 -16.07 -25.18
N TRP A 195 -16.98 -16.65 -26.12
CA TRP A 195 -16.26 -17.89 -25.84
C TRP A 195 -15.10 -17.67 -24.85
N ALA A 196 -14.36 -16.57 -24.96
CA ALA A 196 -13.27 -16.24 -24.06
C ALA A 196 -13.75 -15.94 -22.63
N LEU A 197 -14.96 -15.34 -22.48
CA LEU A 197 -15.58 -15.00 -21.19
C LEU A 197 -16.37 -16.14 -20.55
N ARG A 198 -16.53 -17.27 -21.24
CA ARG A 198 -17.33 -18.40 -20.77
C ARG A 198 -16.93 -18.89 -19.38
N ASP A 199 -15.64 -18.99 -19.12
CA ASP A 199 -15.09 -19.48 -17.85
C ASP A 199 -15.38 -18.54 -16.69
N SER A 200 -15.66 -17.26 -16.97
CA SER A 200 -16.06 -16.23 -16.00
C SER A 200 -17.59 -16.13 -15.79
N GLY A 201 -18.36 -16.96 -16.48
CA GLY A 201 -19.83 -16.91 -16.42
C GLY A 201 -20.47 -15.64 -17.00
N VAL A 202 -19.71 -14.86 -17.76
CA VAL A 202 -20.11 -13.55 -18.29
C VAL A 202 -20.38 -13.63 -19.78
N GLN A 203 -21.38 -12.91 -20.24
CA GLN A 203 -21.71 -12.81 -21.65
C GLN A 203 -21.97 -11.33 -22.05
N VAL A 204 -21.32 -10.90 -23.13
CA VAL A 204 -21.51 -9.56 -23.69
C VAL A 204 -22.71 -9.60 -24.65
N PRO A 205 -23.70 -8.74 -24.48
CA PRO A 205 -24.80 -8.61 -25.42
C PRO A 205 -24.33 -8.00 -26.75
N ARG A 206 -25.05 -8.30 -27.83
CA ARG A 206 -24.77 -7.67 -29.11
C ARG A 206 -25.11 -6.16 -29.05
N GLY A 207 -24.14 -5.29 -29.30
CA GLY A 207 -24.28 -3.84 -29.19
C GLY A 207 -24.39 -3.34 -27.75
N GLY A 208 -24.08 -4.19 -26.78
CA GLY A 208 -24.10 -3.87 -25.37
C GLY A 208 -22.72 -3.93 -24.73
N ALA A 209 -22.70 -3.89 -23.43
CA ALA A 209 -21.47 -3.94 -22.62
C ALA A 209 -21.67 -4.78 -21.36
N VAL A 210 -20.56 -5.14 -20.75
CA VAL A 210 -20.55 -5.80 -19.44
C VAL A 210 -19.35 -5.32 -18.63
N VAL A 211 -19.55 -5.14 -17.32
CA VAL A 211 -18.47 -4.94 -16.36
C VAL A 211 -17.96 -6.32 -15.94
N LEU A 212 -16.68 -6.57 -16.15
CA LEU A 212 -16.09 -7.87 -15.82
C LEU A 212 -15.94 -8.06 -14.30
N PRO A 213 -16.25 -9.26 -13.76
CA PRO A 213 -15.89 -9.57 -12.40
C PRO A 213 -14.38 -9.63 -12.27
N GLY A 214 -13.85 -9.19 -11.15
CA GLY A 214 -12.46 -9.49 -10.78
C GLY A 214 -12.29 -10.99 -10.43
N VAL A 215 -11.08 -11.38 -10.11
CA VAL A 215 -10.80 -12.71 -9.52
C VAL A 215 -10.09 -12.48 -8.18
N PRO A 216 -10.74 -12.78 -7.05
CA PRO A 216 -12.12 -13.30 -6.93
C PRO A 216 -13.18 -12.26 -7.34
N ALA A 217 -14.35 -12.74 -7.77
CA ALA A 217 -15.48 -11.86 -8.02
C ALA A 217 -15.93 -11.19 -6.70
N PRO A 218 -16.33 -9.90 -6.74
CA PRO A 218 -16.84 -9.23 -5.55
C PRO A 218 -18.12 -9.89 -5.03
N ASP A 219 -18.30 -9.86 -3.71
CA ASP A 219 -19.56 -10.28 -3.11
C ASP A 219 -20.71 -9.41 -3.64
N GLY A 220 -21.80 -10.06 -4.08
CA GLY A 220 -22.94 -9.37 -4.68
C GLY A 220 -22.82 -9.10 -6.19
N TYR A 221 -21.77 -9.57 -6.86
CA TYR A 221 -21.69 -9.49 -8.31
C TYR A 221 -22.61 -10.50 -8.98
N ASP A 222 -23.53 -10.01 -9.82
CA ASP A 222 -24.32 -10.80 -10.77
C ASP A 222 -24.06 -10.27 -12.19
N ALA A 223 -23.66 -11.14 -13.10
CA ALA A 223 -23.36 -10.76 -14.49
C ALA A 223 -24.55 -10.11 -15.22
N GLN A 224 -25.79 -10.39 -14.82
CA GLN A 224 -26.98 -9.78 -15.42
C GLN A 224 -27.15 -8.32 -14.95
N ASP A 225 -26.88 -8.02 -13.69
CA ASP A 225 -27.00 -6.69 -13.12
C ASP A 225 -25.94 -5.72 -13.64
N PHE A 226 -24.79 -6.27 -14.07
CA PHE A 226 -23.66 -5.51 -14.61
C PHE A 226 -23.51 -5.65 -16.13
N SER A 227 -24.57 -6.06 -16.83
CA SER A 227 -24.65 -6.18 -18.28
C SER A 227 -25.67 -5.20 -18.85
N VAL A 228 -25.23 -4.40 -19.80
CA VAL A 228 -26.06 -3.40 -20.49
C VAL A 228 -26.33 -3.85 -21.92
N ARG A 229 -27.60 -3.90 -22.31
CA ARG A 229 -27.99 -4.48 -23.62
C ARG A 229 -27.75 -3.55 -24.81
N ALA A 230 -27.76 -2.24 -24.56
CA ALA A 230 -27.61 -1.25 -25.62
C ALA A 230 -26.83 -0.04 -25.08
N VAL A 231 -25.65 0.22 -25.61
CA VAL A 231 -24.80 1.31 -25.13
C VAL A 231 -25.00 2.59 -25.93
N PHE A 232 -25.21 2.51 -27.25
CA PHE A 232 -25.22 3.69 -28.15
C PHE A 232 -26.35 3.69 -29.20
N LEU A 233 -27.43 2.93 -29.01
CA LEU A 233 -28.39 2.69 -30.08
C LEU A 233 -29.33 3.86 -30.37
N ASP A 234 -29.58 4.74 -29.43
CA ASP A 234 -30.53 5.86 -29.54
C ASP A 234 -29.92 7.24 -29.60
N GLY A 235 -28.59 7.26 -29.56
CA GLY A 235 -27.87 8.50 -29.58
C GLY A 235 -27.79 9.20 -28.22
N SER A 236 -28.23 8.57 -27.16
CA SER A 236 -28.09 9.07 -25.79
C SER A 236 -26.70 8.81 -25.20
N GLU A 237 -26.41 9.45 -24.08
CA GLU A 237 -25.23 9.14 -23.26
C GLU A 237 -25.32 7.69 -22.76
N PRO A 238 -24.19 7.03 -22.49
CA PRO A 238 -24.16 5.66 -21.99
C PRO A 238 -24.54 5.57 -20.51
N ALA A 239 -25.68 6.18 -20.12
CA ALA A 239 -26.08 6.35 -18.73
C ALA A 239 -26.20 5.02 -17.97
N ASP A 240 -26.81 4.00 -18.60
CA ASP A 240 -26.95 2.68 -17.98
C ASP A 240 -25.59 2.02 -17.72
N LEU A 241 -24.62 2.24 -18.61
CA LEU A 241 -23.27 1.70 -18.43
C LEU A 241 -22.50 2.45 -17.34
N VAL A 242 -22.64 3.77 -17.30
CA VAL A 242 -22.04 4.60 -16.23
C VAL A 242 -22.62 4.20 -14.87
N ASP A 243 -23.93 3.97 -14.78
CA ASP A 243 -24.58 3.50 -13.56
C ASP A 243 -24.08 2.10 -13.16
N ALA A 244 -24.00 1.15 -14.11
CA ALA A 244 -23.49 -0.18 -13.84
C ALA A 244 -22.04 -0.15 -13.31
N VAL A 245 -21.16 0.65 -13.92
CA VAL A 245 -19.78 0.83 -13.47
C VAL A 245 -19.72 1.44 -12.06
N THR A 246 -20.53 2.46 -11.79
CA THR A 246 -20.59 3.14 -10.50
C THR A 246 -21.06 2.18 -9.39
N ARG A 247 -22.11 1.41 -9.65
CA ARG A 247 -22.60 0.37 -8.74
C ARG A 247 -21.55 -0.72 -8.51
N PHE A 248 -20.84 -1.15 -9.56
CA PHE A 248 -19.75 -2.12 -9.43
C PHE A 248 -18.60 -1.58 -8.59
N ALA A 249 -18.25 -0.30 -8.77
CA ALA A 249 -17.18 0.34 -7.98
C ALA A 249 -17.49 0.39 -6.48
N ALA A 250 -18.77 0.43 -6.11
CA ALA A 250 -19.24 0.41 -4.72
C ALA A 250 -19.24 -1.00 -4.09
N LEU A 251 -19.08 -2.07 -4.88
CA LEU A 251 -19.00 -3.42 -4.32
C LEU A 251 -17.73 -3.60 -3.49
N PRO A 252 -17.82 -4.30 -2.35
CA PRO A 252 -16.65 -4.63 -1.53
C PRO A 252 -15.71 -5.55 -2.31
N ARG A 253 -14.45 -5.15 -2.44
CA ARG A 253 -13.41 -5.91 -3.15
C ARG A 253 -12.18 -6.06 -2.26
N PRO A 254 -11.38 -7.15 -2.40
CA PRO A 254 -10.08 -7.23 -1.76
C PRO A 254 -9.16 -6.13 -2.30
N LEU A 255 -8.19 -5.70 -1.48
CA LEU A 255 -7.11 -4.86 -1.98
C LEU A 255 -6.27 -5.66 -2.99
N PRO A 256 -5.82 -5.03 -4.08
CA PRO A 256 -4.89 -5.67 -5.00
C PRO A 256 -3.55 -5.99 -4.31
N ASP A 257 -2.83 -6.99 -4.84
CA ASP A 257 -1.51 -7.37 -4.33
C ASP A 257 -0.55 -6.16 -4.31
N GLY A 258 0.10 -5.93 -3.18
CA GLY A 258 1.00 -4.80 -2.95
C GLY A 258 0.33 -3.49 -2.51
N ALA A 259 -1.00 -3.37 -2.62
CA ALA A 259 -1.71 -2.18 -2.14
C ALA A 259 -1.80 -2.13 -0.61
N GLU A 260 -1.80 -3.28 0.05
CA GLU A 260 -1.86 -3.36 1.52
C GLU A 260 -0.56 -2.82 2.15
N ASP A 261 0.60 -3.21 1.60
CA ASP A 261 1.91 -2.70 2.05
C ASP A 261 2.02 -1.19 1.83
N ALA A 262 1.57 -0.72 0.66
CA ALA A 262 1.58 0.71 0.34
C ALA A 262 0.64 1.52 1.27
N LEU A 263 -0.52 0.95 1.63
CA LEU A 263 -1.44 1.57 2.58
C LEU A 263 -0.87 1.60 4.00
N THR A 264 -0.18 0.56 4.41
CA THR A 264 0.52 0.52 5.69
C THR A 264 1.59 1.60 5.74
N ALA A 265 2.40 1.72 4.69
CA ALA A 265 3.41 2.77 4.58
C ALA A 265 2.79 4.18 4.57
N LEU A 266 1.63 4.38 3.91
CA LEU A 266 0.90 5.65 3.96
C LEU A 266 0.47 6.02 5.38
N ARG A 267 0.10 5.04 6.22
CA ARG A 267 -0.39 5.27 7.58
C ARG A 267 0.72 5.42 8.62
N GLU A 268 1.75 4.60 8.51
CA GLU A 268 2.81 4.49 9.51
C GLU A 268 3.98 5.41 9.22
N ASP A 269 4.31 5.62 7.93
CA ASP A 269 5.46 6.40 7.47
C ASP A 269 5.05 7.72 6.81
N TRP A 270 3.95 8.34 7.26
CA TRP A 270 3.49 9.61 6.72
C TRP A 270 4.37 10.78 7.20
N HIS A 271 4.89 11.58 6.26
CA HIS A 271 5.83 12.67 6.53
C HIS A 271 5.22 14.06 6.32
N LEU A 272 4.23 14.19 5.44
CA LEU A 272 3.63 15.49 5.12
C LEU A 272 2.64 15.94 6.20
N LEU A 273 3.16 16.26 7.38
CA LEU A 273 2.36 16.71 8.53
C LEU A 273 2.01 18.20 8.42
N THR A 274 0.85 18.58 8.92
CA THR A 274 0.54 19.98 9.22
C THR A 274 1.39 20.46 10.41
N LEU A 275 1.55 21.79 10.53
CA LEU A 275 2.18 22.37 11.71
C LEU A 275 1.47 21.96 13.01
N GLN A 276 0.16 21.78 12.96
CA GLN A 276 -0.61 21.34 14.12
C GLN A 276 -0.35 19.86 14.45
N GLU A 277 -0.37 18.97 13.46
CA GLU A 277 -0.05 17.54 13.63
C GLU A 277 1.39 17.36 14.14
N GLU A 278 2.35 18.12 13.58
CA GLU A 278 3.72 18.11 14.05
C GLU A 278 3.85 18.59 15.49
N LEU A 279 3.13 19.65 15.86
CA LEU A 279 3.10 20.15 17.24
C LEU A 279 2.52 19.09 18.20
N GLU A 280 1.45 18.41 17.82
CA GLU A 280 0.84 17.34 18.61
C GLU A 280 1.78 16.15 18.75
N ARG A 281 2.45 15.76 17.67
CA ARG A 281 3.49 14.72 17.68
C ARG A 281 4.64 15.06 18.63
N GLN A 282 5.16 16.29 18.55
CA GLN A 282 6.24 16.74 19.43
C GLN A 282 5.80 16.78 20.90
N ARG A 283 4.57 17.20 21.19
CA ARG A 283 4.01 17.15 22.53
C ARG A 283 3.90 15.71 23.06
N GLY A 284 3.46 14.79 22.24
CA GLY A 284 3.42 13.35 22.58
C GLY A 284 4.81 12.79 22.91
N LEU A 285 5.81 13.14 22.11
CA LEU A 285 7.20 12.72 22.36
C LEU A 285 7.74 13.31 23.67
N VAL A 286 7.48 14.59 23.95
CA VAL A 286 7.89 15.23 25.21
C VAL A 286 7.24 14.54 26.40
N ALA A 287 5.93 14.22 26.33
CA ALA A 287 5.23 13.49 27.39
C ALA A 287 5.85 12.11 27.63
N MET A 288 6.12 11.34 26.57
CA MET A 288 6.75 10.03 26.66
C MET A 288 8.16 10.09 27.28
N TYR A 289 8.97 11.07 26.87
CA TYR A 289 10.30 11.26 27.48
C TYR A 289 10.21 11.69 28.95
N ALA A 290 9.22 12.52 29.33
CA ALA A 290 9.00 12.89 30.73
C ALA A 290 8.66 11.66 31.59
N GLU A 291 7.78 10.78 31.11
CA GLU A 291 7.45 9.53 31.80
C GLU A 291 8.67 8.60 31.93
N ALA A 292 9.47 8.48 30.84
CA ALA A 292 10.69 7.67 30.86
C ALA A 292 11.72 8.22 31.88
N LEU A 293 11.90 9.53 31.95
CA LEU A 293 12.78 10.17 32.92
C LEU A 293 12.30 9.96 34.36
N GLU A 294 10.98 10.05 34.60
CA GLU A 294 10.41 9.76 35.92
C GLU A 294 10.62 8.29 36.33
N ALA A 295 10.42 7.35 35.38
CA ALA A 295 10.69 5.92 35.65
C ALA A 295 12.17 5.66 35.95
N MET A 296 13.09 6.27 35.19
CA MET A 296 14.54 6.19 35.45
C MET A 296 14.90 6.78 36.82
N THR A 297 14.29 7.91 37.19
CA THR A 297 14.54 8.56 38.48
C THR A 297 14.08 7.65 39.63
N LYS A 298 12.89 7.10 39.55
CA LYS A 298 12.38 6.14 40.53
C LYS A 298 13.28 4.89 40.63
N SER A 299 13.71 4.37 39.49
CA SER A 299 14.63 3.22 39.46
C SER A 299 15.97 3.54 40.13
N ARG A 300 16.55 4.69 39.81
CA ARG A 300 17.80 5.18 40.44
C ARG A 300 17.64 5.29 41.97
N ASP A 301 16.56 5.87 42.43
CA ASP A 301 16.32 6.07 43.87
C ASP A 301 16.15 4.73 44.60
N LEU A 302 15.46 3.76 43.99
CA LEU A 302 15.36 2.39 44.51
C LEU A 302 16.73 1.70 44.59
N TYR A 303 17.57 1.82 43.57
CA TYR A 303 18.94 1.26 43.60
C TYR A 303 19.80 1.91 44.67
N ARG A 304 19.66 3.23 44.89
CA ARG A 304 20.40 3.93 45.93
C ARG A 304 19.98 3.43 47.32
N GLU A 305 18.67 3.31 47.56
CA GLU A 305 18.10 2.81 48.83
C GLU A 305 18.55 1.35 49.11
N ALA A 306 18.54 0.52 48.06
CA ALA A 306 19.01 -0.84 48.16
C ALA A 306 20.54 -0.91 48.47
N ALA A 307 21.34 -0.01 47.88
CA ALA A 307 22.77 0.07 48.14
C ALA A 307 23.06 0.56 49.58
N GLU A 308 22.30 1.56 50.04
CA GLU A 308 22.40 2.05 51.43
C GLU A 308 22.05 0.95 52.43
N SER A 309 20.95 0.21 52.22
CA SER A 309 20.55 -0.94 53.06
C SER A 309 21.58 -2.05 53.03
N ALA A 310 22.21 -2.33 51.91
CA ALA A 310 23.25 -3.33 51.80
C ALA A 310 24.56 -2.89 52.55
N HIS A 311 24.89 -1.61 52.51
CA HIS A 311 26.02 -1.05 53.27
C HIS A 311 25.79 -1.13 54.80
N GLU A 312 24.60 -0.79 55.26
CA GLU A 312 24.21 -0.90 56.67
C GLU A 312 24.27 -2.36 57.17
N ALA A 313 23.76 -3.30 56.35
CA ALA A 313 23.80 -4.72 56.70
C ALA A 313 25.25 -5.24 56.76
N LEU A 314 26.11 -4.79 55.85
CA LEU A 314 27.54 -5.14 55.85
C LEU A 314 28.26 -4.56 57.08
N ALA A 315 28.01 -3.31 57.44
CA ALA A 315 28.57 -2.68 58.64
C ALA A 315 28.13 -3.41 59.92
N ALA A 316 26.86 -3.76 60.03
CA ALA A 316 26.33 -4.54 61.16
C ALA A 316 27.01 -5.94 61.26
N TYR A 317 27.23 -6.59 60.12
CA TYR A 317 27.90 -7.88 60.06
C TYR A 317 29.38 -7.76 60.52
N GLN A 318 30.09 -6.74 60.06
CA GLN A 318 31.49 -6.46 60.47
C GLN A 318 31.57 -6.18 61.99
N ALA A 319 30.72 -5.35 62.52
CA ALA A 319 30.67 -5.05 63.94
C ALA A 319 30.35 -6.30 64.79
N SER A 320 29.50 -7.20 64.33
CA SER A 320 29.19 -8.47 65.01
C SER A 320 30.37 -9.48 64.91
N ALA A 321 31.14 -9.44 63.82
CA ALA A 321 32.33 -10.29 63.68
C ALA A 321 33.49 -9.84 64.59
N GLU A 322 33.63 -8.52 64.82
CA GLU A 322 34.62 -7.96 65.76
C GLU A 322 34.26 -8.17 67.25
N ALA A 323 32.99 -8.23 67.55
CA ALA A 323 32.49 -8.46 68.91
C ALA A 323 32.45 -9.94 69.35
N ALA A 324 32.74 -10.89 68.45
CA ALA A 324 32.76 -12.31 68.76
C ALA A 324 34.06 -12.68 69.47
N PRO A 325 34.08 -13.18 70.74
CA PRO A 325 35.27 -13.67 71.42
C PRO A 325 35.82 -14.87 70.68
N ALA A 326 37.16 -14.87 70.48
CA ALA A 326 37.91 -15.93 69.81
C ALA A 326 37.58 -17.31 70.42
N ARG A 327 36.78 -18.12 69.75
CA ARG A 327 36.53 -19.53 70.09
C ARG A 327 37.63 -20.39 69.49
N PRO A 328 38.17 -21.36 70.24
CA PRO A 328 39.13 -22.32 69.72
C PRO A 328 38.45 -23.20 68.63
N GLN A 329 39.15 -23.38 67.52
CA GLN A 329 38.72 -24.16 66.37
C GLN A 329 38.44 -25.63 66.75
N PRO A 330 37.32 -26.19 66.36
CA PRO A 330 37.19 -27.62 66.04
C PRO A 330 37.27 -27.77 64.52
N SER A 331 38.10 -28.68 64.10
CA SER A 331 38.29 -29.15 62.74
C SER A 331 37.06 -29.94 62.28
N ASP A 332 36.21 -29.29 61.48
CA ASP A 332 35.19 -29.94 60.65
C ASP A 332 34.93 -29.12 59.39
N PRO A 333 34.54 -29.77 58.26
CA PRO A 333 34.64 -29.18 56.92
C PRO A 333 33.62 -28.04 56.71
N PRO A 334 33.93 -27.04 55.85
CA PRO A 334 33.18 -25.77 55.79
C PRO A 334 31.80 -25.93 55.23
N ALA A 335 30.81 -25.64 56.07
CA ALA A 335 29.46 -25.32 55.58
C ALA A 335 29.50 -24.08 54.67
N ALA A 336 28.78 -24.14 53.56
CA ALA A 336 28.76 -23.14 52.52
C ALA A 336 28.62 -21.70 53.05
N SER A 337 29.60 -20.85 52.71
CA SER A 337 29.68 -19.44 53.08
C SER A 337 28.34 -18.70 52.78
N PRO A 338 27.89 -17.77 53.67
CA PRO A 338 26.70 -16.94 53.41
C PRO A 338 26.75 -16.17 52.11
N LEU A 339 27.95 -15.84 51.59
CA LEU A 339 28.19 -15.24 50.30
C LEU A 339 27.78 -16.14 49.12
N GLN A 340 27.87 -17.47 49.27
CA GLN A 340 27.37 -18.40 48.23
C GLN A 340 25.85 -18.52 48.21
N GLN A 341 25.17 -18.20 49.32
CA GLN A 341 23.70 -18.13 49.34
C GLN A 341 23.20 -16.82 48.71
N LEU A 342 23.89 -15.71 48.89
CA LEU A 342 23.58 -14.44 48.24
C LEU A 342 23.78 -14.49 46.71
N THR A 343 24.84 -15.12 46.26
CA THR A 343 25.04 -15.29 44.77
C THR A 343 23.95 -16.20 44.16
N ARG A 344 23.46 -17.23 44.85
CA ARG A 344 22.35 -18.08 44.37
C ARG A 344 21.03 -17.38 44.34
N THR A 345 20.78 -16.40 45.23
CA THR A 345 19.59 -15.56 45.18
C THR A 345 19.65 -14.53 44.08
N PHE A 346 20.83 -13.93 43.79
CA PHE A 346 20.98 -13.00 42.67
C PHE A 346 20.87 -13.68 41.31
N GLU A 347 21.28 -14.93 41.16
CA GLU A 347 21.09 -15.67 39.90
C GLU A 347 19.60 -16.01 39.64
N ARG A 348 18.76 -16.10 40.64
CA ARG A 348 17.32 -16.29 40.48
C ARG A 348 16.57 -15.04 40.00
N PHE A 349 17.16 -13.85 40.15
CA PHE A 349 16.60 -12.57 39.70
C PHE A 349 17.15 -12.12 38.33
N LYS A 350 18.02 -12.91 37.68
CA LYS A 350 18.39 -12.67 36.30
C LYS A 350 17.18 -12.95 35.42
N VAL A 351 16.38 -11.91 35.18
CA VAL A 351 15.27 -11.90 34.23
C VAL A 351 15.76 -12.47 32.90
N LYS A 352 15.10 -13.52 32.48
CA LYS A 352 15.30 -14.21 31.19
C LYS A 352 15.16 -13.19 30.07
N ARG A 353 16.29 -12.73 29.51
CA ARG A 353 16.26 -11.99 28.24
C ARG A 353 15.69 -12.92 27.18
N PRO A 354 14.73 -12.46 26.33
CA PRO A 354 14.33 -13.24 25.18
C PRO A 354 15.54 -13.46 24.28
N ALA A 355 15.78 -14.69 23.91
CA ALA A 355 16.86 -15.12 23.04
C ALA A 355 16.61 -14.55 21.63
N THR A 356 17.46 -13.65 21.18
CA THR A 356 17.66 -13.36 19.75
C THR A 356 18.24 -14.61 19.11
N ALA A 357 17.59 -15.09 18.06
CA ALA A 357 18.02 -16.23 17.27
C ALA A 357 19.42 -15.99 16.68
N PRO A 358 20.29 -17.00 16.64
CA PRO A 358 21.60 -16.87 16.01
C PRO A 358 21.45 -16.86 14.49
N ALA A 359 22.12 -15.90 13.84
CA ALA A 359 22.38 -15.90 12.41
C ALA A 359 23.22 -17.12 12.04
N ASP A 360 22.76 -17.88 11.07
CA ASP A 360 23.42 -19.05 10.51
C ASP A 360 24.58 -18.58 9.60
N GLU A 361 25.80 -18.65 10.09
CA GLU A 361 27.02 -18.50 9.29
C GLU A 361 27.29 -19.81 8.55
N GLY A 362 26.76 -19.92 7.33
CA GLY A 362 27.08 -20.99 6.40
C GLY A 362 28.51 -20.89 5.88
N THR A 363 29.35 -21.72 6.40
CA THR A 363 30.75 -21.97 5.98
C THR A 363 30.81 -22.43 4.52
N ALA A 364 31.47 -21.64 3.69
CA ALA A 364 31.87 -22.02 2.35
C ALA A 364 32.95 -23.13 2.41
N ASP A 365 32.66 -24.31 1.89
CA ASP A 365 33.65 -25.32 1.54
C ASP A 365 33.87 -25.37 0.03
N ARG A 366 35.10 -25.05 -0.35
CA ARG A 366 35.67 -25.15 -1.69
C ARG A 366 35.89 -26.61 -2.03
N ARG A 367 35.32 -27.11 -3.09
CA ARG A 367 35.95 -28.21 -3.83
C ARG A 367 35.90 -27.94 -5.33
N VAL A 368 37.09 -27.68 -5.81
CA VAL A 368 37.55 -27.83 -7.20
C VAL A 368 37.49 -29.30 -7.58
N THR A 369 36.86 -29.64 -8.68
CA THR A 369 37.29 -30.76 -9.54
C THR A 369 36.96 -30.46 -10.98
N SER A 370 38.00 -30.59 -11.75
CA SER A 370 38.12 -30.50 -13.20
C SER A 370 37.42 -31.63 -13.94
N GLU A 371 37.33 -31.43 -15.27
CA GLU A 371 37.21 -32.40 -16.39
C GLU A 371 35.81 -32.88 -16.76
N GLN A 372 35.36 -32.53 -17.82
CA GLN A 372 35.32 -32.93 -19.26
C GLN A 372 34.21 -32.19 -20.00
#